data_7d5aba54a694369e87cbc6cce1f86041
#
_entry.id   7d5aba54a694369e87cbc6cce1f86041
#
_cell.length_a   1.000
_cell.length_b   1.000
_cell.length_c   1.000
_cell.angle_alpha   90.00
_cell.angle_beta   90.00
_cell.angle_gamma   90.00
#
_symmetry.space_group_name_H-M   'P 1'
#
loop_
_entity.id
_entity.type
_entity.pdbx_description
1 polymer ?
#
loop_
_entity_poly.entity_id
_entity_poly.type
_entity_poly.pdbx_seq_one_letter_code
_entity_poly.pdbx_strand_id
1 'polypeptide(L)'
;MKQYVIDELRPADYKALKTYLDEQYGPAEMDGIYWIPVAADILTDVQSEHTECRPQYFIIDLDGNRLACEFLVRSKNRVRCDCIDYASVSQRNWLIELIDNIFDRLQIKT
;
A
#
# COMPACT_ATOMS: atom_id res chain seq x y z
N MET A 1 15.22 0.48 0.73
CA MET A 1 13.96 -0.26 0.89
C MET A 1 13.38 -0.61 -0.47
N LYS A 2 12.87 -1.84 -0.60
CA LYS A 2 12.21 -2.27 -1.84
C LYS A 2 10.82 -1.65 -1.92
N GLN A 3 10.51 -1.04 -3.06
CA GLN A 3 9.24 -0.35 -3.25
C GLN A 3 8.87 -0.26 -4.73
N TYR A 4 7.58 -0.06 -4.97
CA TYR A 4 7.02 0.23 -6.30
C TYR A 4 6.76 1.73 -6.34
N VAL A 5 7.46 2.43 -7.22
CA VAL A 5 7.39 3.90 -7.30
C VAL A 5 6.85 4.34 -8.66
N ILE A 6 5.87 5.22 -8.61
CA ILE A 6 5.36 5.92 -9.80
C ILE A 6 5.61 7.39 -9.56
N ASP A 7 6.46 8.00 -10.38
CA ASP A 7 6.84 9.41 -10.26
C ASP A 7 6.31 10.25 -11.42
N GLU A 8 6.71 11.51 -11.45
CA GLU A 8 6.29 12.46 -12.47
C GLU A 8 4.77 12.62 -12.58
N LEU A 9 4.08 12.50 -11.45
CA LEU A 9 2.64 12.75 -11.40
C LEU A 9 2.36 14.23 -11.64
N ARG A 10 1.33 14.52 -12.45
CA ARG A 10 0.86 15.88 -12.64
C ARG A 10 0.06 16.33 -11.42
N PRO A 11 -0.07 17.64 -11.17
CA PRO A 11 -0.89 18.13 -10.04
C PRO A 11 -2.33 17.58 -10.04
N ALA A 12 -2.94 17.43 -11.21
CA ALA A 12 -4.28 16.84 -11.32
C ALA A 12 -4.30 15.36 -10.92
N ASP A 13 -3.24 14.61 -11.26
CA ASP A 13 -3.11 13.21 -10.90
C ASP A 13 -2.94 13.06 -9.39
N TYR A 14 -2.10 13.89 -8.78
CA TYR A 14 -1.92 13.92 -7.33
C TYR A 14 -3.24 14.16 -6.61
N LYS A 15 -3.99 15.16 -7.08
CA LYS A 15 -5.28 15.51 -6.48
C LYS A 15 -6.28 14.36 -6.58
N ALA A 16 -6.36 13.73 -7.74
CA ALA A 16 -7.25 12.58 -7.95
C ALA A 16 -6.88 11.40 -7.05
N LEU A 17 -5.59 11.09 -6.95
CA LEU A 17 -5.10 10.02 -6.07
C LEU A 17 -5.39 10.32 -4.61
N LYS A 18 -5.12 11.55 -4.18
CA LYS A 18 -5.37 11.96 -2.79
C LYS A 18 -6.85 11.80 -2.42
N THR A 19 -7.74 12.27 -3.28
CA THR A 19 -9.18 12.15 -3.07
C THR A 19 -9.59 10.68 -2.97
N TYR A 20 -9.13 9.85 -3.91
CA TYR A 20 -9.46 8.44 -3.94
C TYR A 20 -8.95 7.71 -2.69
N LEU A 21 -7.69 7.93 -2.34
CA LEU A 21 -7.08 7.25 -1.19
C LEU A 21 -7.70 7.70 0.13
N ASP A 22 -8.02 8.99 0.27
CA ASP A 22 -8.72 9.49 1.45
C ASP A 22 -10.10 8.81 1.61
N GLU A 23 -10.82 8.62 0.51
CA GLU A 23 -12.15 7.99 0.54
C GLU A 23 -12.08 6.49 0.82
N GLN A 24 -11.08 5.79 0.28
CA GLN A 24 -10.99 4.34 0.38
C GLN A 24 -10.23 3.86 1.62
N TYR A 25 -9.20 4.57 2.04
CA TYR A 25 -8.28 4.13 3.09
C TYR A 25 -8.02 5.18 4.16
N GLY A 26 -8.61 6.32 4.05
CA GLY A 26 -8.29 7.43 4.91
C GLY A 26 -9.44 7.91 5.77
N PRO A 27 -9.34 9.15 6.25
CA PRO A 27 -8.22 10.07 5.97
C PRO A 27 -6.89 9.54 6.49
N ALA A 28 -5.78 10.01 5.88
CA ALA A 28 -4.44 9.58 6.26
C ALA A 28 -4.14 10.00 7.70
N GLU A 29 -3.57 9.09 8.50
CA GLU A 29 -3.16 9.39 9.88
C GLU A 29 -1.98 10.35 9.91
N MET A 30 -1.07 10.20 8.94
CA MET A 30 0.01 11.14 8.66
C MET A 30 -0.16 11.61 7.23
N ASP A 31 0.17 12.87 6.96
CA ASP A 31 -0.02 13.46 5.63
C ASP A 31 0.64 12.61 4.53
N GLY A 32 -0.18 12.14 3.61
CA GLY A 32 0.26 11.35 2.47
C GLY A 32 0.52 9.88 2.75
N ILE A 33 0.39 9.41 4.00
CA ILE A 33 0.66 8.01 4.37
C ILE A 33 -0.66 7.26 4.52
N TYR A 34 -0.80 6.18 3.74
CA TYR A 34 -1.99 5.32 3.77
C TYR A 34 -1.61 3.89 4.07
N TRP A 35 -2.47 3.20 4.82
CA TRP A 35 -2.30 1.80 5.18
C TRP A 35 -3.32 0.97 4.42
N ILE A 36 -2.83 0.10 3.52
CA ILE A 36 -3.68 -0.74 2.70
C ILE A 36 -3.69 -2.16 3.26
N PRO A 37 -4.86 -2.67 3.70
CA PRO A 37 -4.92 -4.03 4.24
C PRO A 37 -4.56 -5.06 3.18
N VAL A 38 -3.72 -6.02 3.57
CA VAL A 38 -3.38 -7.15 2.70
C VAL A 38 -4.55 -8.13 2.71
N ALA A 39 -4.97 -8.61 1.54
CA ALA A 39 -6.05 -9.57 1.44
C ALA A 39 -5.70 -10.86 2.20
N ALA A 40 -6.67 -11.38 2.96
CA ALA A 40 -6.43 -12.52 3.85
C ALA A 40 -5.98 -13.77 3.10
N ASP A 41 -6.45 -13.96 1.87
CA ASP A 41 -6.15 -15.15 1.06
C ASP A 41 -4.73 -15.17 0.50
N ILE A 42 -3.99 -14.08 0.61
CA ILE A 42 -2.59 -14.00 0.14
C ILE A 42 -1.58 -13.82 1.28
N LEU A 43 -2.03 -13.94 2.53
CA LEU A 43 -1.11 -13.90 3.68
C LEU A 43 -0.16 -15.11 3.62
N THR A 44 1.10 -14.90 4.04
CA THR A 44 2.03 -16.01 4.20
C THR A 44 1.60 -16.87 5.40
N ASP A 45 2.15 -18.09 5.50
CA ASP A 45 1.84 -18.97 6.64
C ASP A 45 2.16 -18.31 7.97
N VAL A 46 3.31 -17.64 8.06
CA VAL A 46 3.71 -16.92 9.28
C VAL A 46 2.70 -15.82 9.60
N GLN A 47 2.30 -15.03 8.61
CA GLN A 47 1.33 -13.96 8.80
C GLN A 47 -0.05 -14.51 9.21
N SER A 48 -0.47 -15.61 8.60
CA SER A 48 -1.75 -16.24 8.92
C SER A 48 -1.81 -16.77 10.34
N GLU A 49 -0.70 -17.28 10.86
CA GLU A 49 -0.59 -17.80 12.22
C GLU A 49 -0.55 -16.69 13.27
N HIS A 50 -0.11 -15.49 12.91
CA HIS A 50 0.01 -14.34 13.83
C HIS A 50 -1.29 -13.56 13.88
N THR A 51 -2.35 -14.16 14.42
CA THR A 51 -3.68 -13.54 14.47
C THR A 51 -3.71 -12.23 15.24
N GLU A 52 -2.87 -12.10 16.25
CA GLU A 52 -2.76 -10.88 17.07
C GLU A 52 -2.10 -9.72 16.34
N CYS A 53 -1.39 -10.00 15.25
CA CYS A 53 -0.74 -8.98 14.41
C CYS A 53 -1.64 -8.50 13.28
N ARG A 54 -2.79 -9.13 13.09
CA ARG A 54 -3.71 -8.76 12.02
C ARG A 54 -4.47 -7.47 12.35
N PRO A 55 -4.89 -6.76 11.33
CA PRO A 55 -4.57 -6.99 9.92
C PRO A 55 -3.15 -6.54 9.57
N GLN A 56 -2.55 -7.20 8.59
CA GLN A 56 -1.29 -6.76 8.00
C GLN A 56 -1.56 -5.76 6.89
N TYR A 57 -0.58 -4.87 6.66
CA TYR A 57 -0.75 -3.73 5.76
C TYR A 57 0.46 -3.51 4.87
N PHE A 58 0.19 -2.95 3.69
CA PHE A 58 1.19 -2.23 2.92
C PHE A 58 1.07 -0.74 3.22
N ILE A 59 2.20 -0.03 3.24
CA ILE A 59 2.22 1.43 3.37
C ILE A 59 2.40 2.06 2.00
N ILE A 60 1.57 3.06 1.70
CA ILE A 60 1.68 3.90 0.52
C ILE A 60 1.97 5.31 0.95
N ASP A 61 2.95 5.94 0.31
CA ASP A 61 3.35 7.32 0.54
C ASP A 61 3.08 8.13 -0.73
N LEU A 62 2.09 9.02 -0.65
CA LEU A 62 1.77 9.95 -1.72
C LEU A 62 2.37 11.31 -1.37
N ASP A 63 3.35 11.75 -2.15
CA ASP A 63 4.11 12.96 -1.88
C ASP A 63 4.34 13.75 -3.17
N GLY A 64 3.74 14.94 -3.24
CA GLY A 64 3.94 15.86 -4.37
C GLY A 64 3.62 15.20 -5.72
N ASN A 65 4.64 14.84 -6.45
CA ASN A 65 4.50 14.24 -7.78
C ASN A 65 4.81 12.75 -7.83
N ARG A 66 4.74 12.06 -6.68
CA ARG A 66 5.25 10.70 -6.57
C ARG A 66 4.38 9.86 -5.66
N LEU A 67 4.15 8.61 -6.05
CA LEU A 67 3.52 7.58 -5.23
C LEU A 67 4.52 6.46 -5.00
N ALA A 68 4.84 6.16 -3.75
CA ALA A 68 5.74 5.09 -3.37
C ALA A 68 4.99 4.05 -2.55
N CYS A 69 5.05 2.79 -2.97
CA CYS A 69 4.39 1.68 -2.31
C CYS A 69 5.47 0.74 -1.77
N GLU A 70 5.62 0.67 -0.46
CA GLU A 70 6.62 -0.20 0.15
C GLU A 70 6.22 -1.67 -0.01
N PHE A 71 7.20 -2.53 -0.27
CA PHE A 71 6.97 -3.98 -0.31
C PHE A 71 7.13 -4.66 1.04
N LEU A 72 7.41 -3.90 2.09
CA LEU A 72 7.44 -4.44 3.44
C LEU A 72 6.01 -4.54 3.98
N VAL A 73 5.59 -5.75 4.34
CA VAL A 73 4.29 -5.99 4.96
C VAL A 73 4.41 -5.72 6.45
N ARG A 74 3.57 -4.84 6.98
CA ARG A 74 3.65 -4.35 8.36
C ARG A 74 2.39 -4.68 9.15
N SER A 75 2.50 -4.54 10.48
CA SER A 75 1.37 -4.59 11.40
C SER A 75 1.31 -3.30 12.21
N LYS A 76 0.12 -2.75 12.42
CA LYS A 76 -0.05 -1.59 13.30
C LYS A 76 0.06 -1.96 14.77
N ASN A 77 -0.20 -3.22 15.08
CA ASN A 77 -0.23 -3.70 16.48
C ASN A 77 1.15 -4.03 17.02
N ARG A 78 2.10 -4.26 16.14
CA ARG A 78 3.47 -4.66 16.51
C ARG A 78 4.47 -3.93 15.64
N VAL A 79 5.52 -3.41 16.26
CA VAL A 79 6.62 -2.77 15.52
C VAL A 79 7.61 -3.81 15.04
N ARG A 80 7.77 -4.90 15.79
CA ARG A 80 8.68 -6.00 15.47
C ARG A 80 7.96 -7.32 15.65
N CYS A 81 7.99 -8.15 14.63
CA CYS A 81 7.44 -9.49 14.65
C CYS A 81 7.98 -10.24 13.44
N ASP A 82 8.07 -11.56 13.55
CA ASP A 82 8.50 -12.40 12.43
C ASP A 82 7.56 -12.32 11.22
N CYS A 83 6.31 -11.91 11.45
CA CYS A 83 5.35 -11.72 10.35
C CYS A 83 5.61 -10.45 9.55
N ILE A 84 6.45 -9.54 10.06
CA ILE A 84 6.82 -8.30 9.35
C ILE A 84 8.03 -8.64 8.48
N ASP A 85 7.80 -8.75 7.18
CA ASP A 85 8.83 -9.11 6.22
C ASP A 85 8.43 -8.57 4.85
N TYR A 86 9.37 -8.59 3.92
CA TYR A 86 9.08 -8.21 2.55
C TYR A 86 8.04 -9.13 1.93
N ALA A 87 7.22 -8.55 1.07
CA ALA A 87 6.15 -9.25 0.39
C ALA A 87 6.67 -10.46 -0.41
N SER A 88 5.90 -11.55 -0.37
CA SER A 88 6.10 -12.66 -1.30
C SER A 88 5.82 -12.18 -2.73
N VAL A 89 6.16 -13.02 -3.72
CA VAL A 89 5.87 -12.69 -5.13
C VAL A 89 4.37 -12.47 -5.33
N SER A 90 3.53 -13.31 -4.75
CA SER A 90 2.07 -13.17 -4.85
C SER A 90 1.57 -11.87 -4.24
N GLN A 91 2.08 -11.50 -3.07
CA GLN A 91 1.70 -10.27 -2.39
C GLN A 91 2.16 -9.04 -3.15
N ARG A 92 3.39 -9.08 -3.67
CA ARG A 92 3.93 -7.98 -4.47
C ARG A 92 3.11 -7.77 -5.73
N ASN A 93 2.79 -8.85 -6.45
CA ASN A 93 1.99 -8.77 -7.67
C ASN A 93 0.59 -8.24 -7.36
N TRP A 94 0.00 -8.66 -6.25
CA TRP A 94 -1.30 -8.16 -5.81
C TRP A 94 -1.28 -6.65 -5.58
N LEU A 95 -0.25 -6.14 -4.90
CA LEU A 95 -0.13 -4.70 -4.63
C LEU A 95 0.06 -3.91 -5.92
N ILE A 96 0.94 -4.36 -6.81
CA ILE A 96 1.18 -3.69 -8.11
C ILE A 96 -0.12 -3.64 -8.91
N GLU A 97 -0.85 -4.76 -8.98
CA GLU A 97 -2.12 -4.83 -9.69
C GLU A 97 -3.17 -3.89 -9.09
N LEU A 98 -3.24 -3.84 -7.76
CA LEU A 98 -4.15 -2.93 -7.06
C LEU A 98 -3.86 -1.47 -7.45
N ILE A 99 -2.61 -1.07 -7.42
CA ILE A 99 -2.19 0.30 -7.73
C ILE A 99 -2.45 0.60 -9.21
N ASP A 100 -2.09 -0.31 -10.10
CA ASP A 100 -2.31 -0.12 -11.54
C ASP A 100 -3.81 0.01 -11.84
N ASN A 101 -4.66 -0.76 -11.18
CA ASN A 101 -6.11 -0.68 -11.33
C ASN A 101 -6.66 0.67 -10.83
N ILE A 102 -6.11 1.22 -9.75
CA ILE A 102 -6.48 2.54 -9.27
C ILE A 102 -6.15 3.60 -10.32
N PHE A 103 -4.97 3.53 -10.91
CA PHE A 103 -4.54 4.45 -11.96
C PHE A 103 -5.44 4.37 -13.19
N ASP A 104 -5.79 3.14 -13.61
CA ASP A 104 -6.72 2.93 -14.73
C ASP A 104 -8.09 3.53 -14.44
N ARG A 105 -8.60 3.29 -13.23
CA ARG A 105 -9.91 3.81 -12.80
C ARG A 105 -9.94 5.33 -12.80
N LEU A 106 -8.86 5.96 -12.36
CA LEU A 106 -8.74 7.41 -12.32
C LEU A 106 -8.29 8.02 -13.65
N GLN A 107 -8.03 7.17 -14.65
CA GLN A 107 -7.58 7.59 -15.98
C GLN A 107 -6.25 8.35 -15.93
N ILE A 108 -5.37 7.94 -15.05
CA ILE A 108 -4.04 8.51 -14.91
C ILE A 108 -3.10 7.70 -15.81
N LYS A 109 -2.42 8.39 -16.70
CA LYS A 109 -1.41 7.80 -17.59
C LYS A 109 -0.01 8.19 -17.10
N THR A 110 0.83 7.19 -16.95
CA THR A 110 2.23 7.37 -16.54
C THR A 110 3.18 6.68 -17.49
#